data_388bfd61453cbc74eec8f62dd10587a8
#
_entry.id   388bfd61453cbc74eec8f62dd10587a8
#
_cell.length_a   1.000
_cell.length_b   1.000
_cell.length_c   1.000
_cell.angle_alpha   90.00
_cell.angle_beta   90.00
_cell.angle_gamma   90.00
#
_symmetry.space_group_name_H-M   'P 1'
#
loop_
_entity.id
_entity.type
_entity.pdbx_description
1 polymer ?
#
loop_
_entity_poly.entity_id
_entity_poly.type
_entity_poly.pdbx_seq_one_letter_code
_entity_poly.pdbx_strand_id
1 'polypeptide(L)'
;MGKLIILQGPPCAGKTTWARSEVAGKKDCVIISLDSIRHALGDYWILDREPLVTRLEAQALELALKMNYTVISDGLNMEDDRIRFLQKLADANDAPVEMKPMYVPFREALRRDAHPDRLHHVGEKAIRAFYEKHYADRLQEELSQPDPAPPVVVETRMVTTEEGEVIWTPTADDLANIKRMAGLRYTPTKIAQALKVPVSEFKRHLAHEESLVFLAYNEAKIESEIGYRQSTQRAANAGEEWAIKQIEAWEREQKKEENGF
;
A
#
# COMPACT_ATOMS: atom_id res chain seq x y z
N MET A 1 18.54 -3.32 24.29
CA MET A 1 17.39 -2.91 25.11
C MET A 1 16.25 -2.60 24.14
N GLY A 2 15.08 -3.22 24.32
CA GLY A 2 13.92 -2.98 23.47
C GLY A 2 13.44 -1.51 23.56
N LYS A 3 12.71 -1.06 22.56
CA LYS A 3 12.14 0.30 22.49
C LYS A 3 10.71 0.23 21.96
N LEU A 4 9.82 1.03 22.48
CA LEU A 4 8.46 1.17 21.94
C LEU A 4 8.32 2.50 21.19
N ILE A 5 7.98 2.43 19.90
CA ILE A 5 7.63 3.60 19.09
C ILE A 5 6.11 3.59 18.90
N ILE A 6 5.45 4.63 19.36
CA ILE A 6 3.99 4.78 19.26
C ILE A 6 3.68 5.77 18.14
N LEU A 7 3.12 5.25 17.02
CA LEU A 7 2.65 6.12 15.94
C LEU A 7 1.32 6.75 16.34
N GLN A 8 1.18 8.03 16.12
CA GLN A 8 -0.04 8.79 16.41
C GLN A 8 -0.51 9.56 15.19
N GLY A 9 -1.80 9.72 15.02
CA GLY A 9 -2.33 10.60 13.99
C GLY A 9 -3.52 10.03 13.21
N PRO A 10 -4.09 10.86 12.32
CA PRO A 10 -5.32 10.52 11.61
C PRO A 10 -5.16 9.33 10.66
N PRO A 11 -6.27 8.74 10.23
CA PRO A 11 -6.27 7.85 9.09
C PRO A 11 -5.55 8.48 7.89
N CYS A 12 -4.94 7.66 7.04
CA CYS A 12 -4.24 8.10 5.83
C CYS A 12 -3.02 9.02 6.03
N ALA A 13 -2.54 9.22 7.27
CA ALA A 13 -1.34 10.02 7.56
C ALA A 13 -0.01 9.36 7.14
N GLY A 14 -0.03 8.15 6.59
CA GLY A 14 1.18 7.44 6.16
C GLY A 14 1.88 6.64 7.26
N LYS A 15 1.26 6.42 8.41
CA LYS A 15 1.82 5.69 9.56
C LYS A 15 2.35 4.31 9.17
N THR A 16 1.53 3.49 8.55
CA THR A 16 1.90 2.13 8.11
C THR A 16 3.01 2.15 7.06
N THR A 17 3.00 3.11 6.15
CA THR A 17 4.06 3.29 5.14
C THR A 17 5.38 3.60 5.82
N TRP A 18 5.38 4.54 6.76
CA TRP A 18 6.57 4.86 7.55
C TRP A 18 7.03 3.65 8.38
N ALA A 19 6.13 2.96 9.07
CA ALA A 19 6.47 1.78 9.86
C ALA A 19 7.16 0.71 9.01
N ARG A 20 6.62 0.43 7.83
CA ARG A 20 7.21 -0.55 6.88
C ARG A 20 8.60 -0.12 6.40
N SER A 21 8.81 1.16 6.10
CA SER A 21 10.12 1.66 5.72
C SER A 21 11.12 1.59 6.88
N GLU A 22 10.66 1.80 8.12
CA GLU A 22 11.52 1.78 9.30
C GLU A 22 12.01 0.38 9.65
N VAL A 23 11.18 -0.66 9.48
CA VAL A 23 11.59 -2.05 9.75
C VAL A 23 12.37 -2.69 8.62
N ALA A 24 12.36 -2.11 7.42
CA ALA A 24 13.00 -2.70 6.25
C ALA A 24 14.50 -2.93 6.49
N GLY A 25 14.94 -4.20 6.35
CA GLY A 25 16.31 -4.61 6.55
C GLY A 25 16.78 -4.69 8.02
N LYS A 26 15.93 -4.36 9.00
CA LYS A 26 16.25 -4.45 10.43
C LYS A 26 15.73 -5.77 11.00
N LYS A 27 16.61 -6.54 11.64
CA LYS A 27 16.27 -7.85 12.23
C LYS A 27 15.64 -7.76 13.61
N ASP A 28 15.86 -6.65 14.29
CA ASP A 28 15.48 -6.37 15.67
C ASP A 28 14.35 -5.32 15.79
N CYS A 29 13.63 -5.05 14.69
CA CYS A 29 12.52 -4.12 14.63
C CYS A 29 11.27 -4.82 14.06
N VAL A 30 10.12 -4.65 14.74
CA VAL A 30 8.86 -5.29 14.36
C VAL A 30 7.70 -4.29 14.41
N ILE A 31 6.69 -4.52 13.57
CA ILE A 31 5.43 -3.78 13.58
C ILE A 31 4.37 -4.63 14.25
N ILE A 32 3.66 -4.06 15.21
CA ILE A 32 2.47 -4.67 15.82
C ILE A 32 1.30 -3.71 15.64
N SER A 33 0.20 -4.22 15.09
CA SER A 33 -0.95 -3.43 14.69
C SER A 33 -2.23 -4.24 14.88
N LEU A 34 -3.25 -3.62 15.46
CA LEU A 34 -4.59 -4.23 15.57
C LEU A 34 -5.15 -4.62 14.21
N ASP A 35 -4.92 -3.80 13.19
CA ASP A 35 -5.41 -4.07 11.83
C ASP A 35 -4.77 -5.32 11.24
N SER A 36 -3.46 -5.51 11.43
CA SER A 36 -2.78 -6.73 10.99
C SER A 36 -3.28 -7.98 11.70
N ILE A 37 -3.61 -7.88 12.99
CA ILE A 37 -4.17 -8.97 13.76
C ILE A 37 -5.58 -9.30 13.28
N ARG A 38 -6.44 -8.29 13.04
CA ARG A 38 -7.78 -8.49 12.45
C ARG A 38 -7.70 -9.24 11.13
N HIS A 39 -6.80 -8.82 10.23
CA HIS A 39 -6.59 -9.51 8.95
C HIS A 39 -6.12 -10.96 9.11
N ALA A 40 -5.24 -11.22 10.07
CA ALA A 40 -4.75 -12.58 10.33
C ALA A 40 -5.86 -13.51 10.88
N LEU A 41 -6.89 -12.95 11.50
CA LEU A 41 -8.04 -13.71 12.04
C LEU A 41 -9.18 -13.92 11.02
N GLY A 42 -9.05 -13.47 9.79
CA GLY A 42 -10.03 -13.60 8.70
C GLY A 42 -10.73 -12.28 8.36
N ASP A 43 -12.08 -12.23 8.46
CA ASP A 43 -12.82 -11.01 8.15
C ASP A 43 -12.38 -9.85 9.03
N TYR A 44 -12.14 -8.70 8.38
CA TYR A 44 -11.46 -7.56 8.99
C TYR A 44 -12.16 -7.01 10.24
N TRP A 45 -13.49 -6.89 10.23
CA TRP A 45 -14.22 -6.30 11.34
C TRP A 45 -15.35 -7.19 11.84
N ILE A 46 -15.10 -7.85 12.97
CA ILE A 46 -16.11 -8.61 13.72
C ILE A 46 -16.07 -8.15 15.17
N LEU A 47 -17.12 -7.46 15.61
CA LEU A 47 -17.18 -6.83 16.94
C LEU A 47 -16.88 -7.82 18.09
N ASP A 48 -17.40 -9.02 18.01
CA ASP A 48 -17.20 -10.06 19.03
C ASP A 48 -15.75 -10.56 19.12
N ARG A 49 -14.92 -10.28 18.12
CA ARG A 49 -13.49 -10.63 18.11
C ARG A 49 -12.59 -9.53 18.71
N GLU A 50 -13.07 -8.31 18.89
CA GLU A 50 -12.25 -7.18 19.36
C GLU A 50 -11.58 -7.46 20.73
N PRO A 51 -12.20 -8.13 21.71
CA PRO A 51 -11.50 -8.50 22.94
C PRO A 51 -10.31 -9.45 22.69
N LEU A 52 -10.44 -10.40 21.74
CA LEU A 52 -9.33 -11.28 21.34
C LEU A 52 -8.23 -10.50 20.62
N VAL A 53 -8.59 -9.65 19.67
CA VAL A 53 -7.66 -8.81 18.90
C VAL A 53 -6.80 -7.94 19.85
N THR A 54 -7.44 -7.26 20.80
CA THR A 54 -6.78 -6.41 21.79
C THR A 54 -5.84 -7.23 22.70
N ARG A 55 -6.26 -8.44 23.09
CA ARG A 55 -5.43 -9.30 23.93
C ARG A 55 -4.22 -9.86 23.18
N LEU A 56 -4.39 -10.25 21.93
CA LEU A 56 -3.29 -10.71 21.08
C LEU A 56 -2.27 -9.60 20.84
N GLU A 57 -2.74 -8.38 20.59
CA GLU A 57 -1.84 -7.23 20.45
C GLU A 57 -1.04 -7.00 21.74
N ALA A 58 -1.70 -6.97 22.91
CA ALA A 58 -1.02 -6.75 24.19
C ALA A 58 0.07 -7.81 24.42
N GLN A 59 -0.24 -9.09 24.17
CA GLN A 59 0.72 -10.18 24.33
C GLN A 59 1.88 -10.08 23.32
N ALA A 60 1.61 -9.72 22.08
CA ALA A 60 2.63 -9.57 21.06
C ALA A 60 3.59 -8.41 21.37
N LEU A 61 3.05 -7.26 21.83
CA LEU A 61 3.83 -6.11 22.28
C LEU A 61 4.75 -6.50 23.46
N GLU A 62 4.17 -7.12 24.49
CA GLU A 62 4.91 -7.53 25.67
C GLU A 62 6.02 -8.53 25.34
N LEU A 63 5.72 -9.55 24.56
CA LEU A 63 6.69 -10.57 24.16
C LEU A 63 7.85 -9.96 23.36
N ALA A 64 7.55 -9.11 22.39
CA ALA A 64 8.56 -8.47 21.56
C ALA A 64 9.50 -7.56 22.40
N LEU A 65 8.93 -6.78 23.33
CA LEU A 65 9.73 -5.93 24.24
C LEU A 65 10.61 -6.78 25.16
N LYS A 66 10.10 -7.87 25.73
CA LYS A 66 10.89 -8.82 26.56
C LYS A 66 12.04 -9.46 25.76
N MET A 67 11.87 -9.65 24.47
CA MET A 67 12.91 -10.16 23.57
C MET A 67 13.85 -9.05 23.05
N ASN A 68 13.76 -7.83 23.60
CA ASN A 68 14.57 -6.66 23.24
C ASN A 68 14.41 -6.17 21.81
N TYR A 69 13.23 -6.37 21.18
CA TYR A 69 12.94 -5.78 19.89
C TYR A 69 12.57 -4.30 20.02
N THR A 70 12.92 -3.52 19.00
CA THR A 70 12.27 -2.23 18.77
C THR A 70 10.88 -2.52 18.20
N VAL A 71 9.84 -2.09 18.90
CA VAL A 71 8.44 -2.37 18.55
C VAL A 71 7.78 -1.09 18.08
N ILE A 72 7.18 -1.12 16.90
CA ILE A 72 6.36 -0.03 16.36
C ILE A 72 4.90 -0.39 16.55
N SER A 73 4.20 0.34 17.44
CA SER A 73 2.75 0.26 17.57
C SER A 73 2.10 1.09 16.48
N ASP A 74 1.65 0.42 15.40
CA ASP A 74 1.00 1.06 14.26
C ASP A 74 -0.51 1.11 14.45
N GLY A 75 -1.01 2.26 14.84
CA GLY A 75 -2.41 2.54 15.10
C GLY A 75 -2.69 4.04 15.12
N LEU A 76 -3.94 4.42 15.40
CA LEU A 76 -4.31 5.83 15.56
C LEU A 76 -3.69 6.41 16.85
N ASN A 77 -3.73 5.63 17.94
CA ASN A 77 -3.13 5.89 19.26
C ASN A 77 -3.34 7.35 19.76
N MET A 78 -4.57 7.86 19.63
CA MET A 78 -4.92 9.24 20.01
C MET A 78 -5.63 9.31 21.35
N GLU A 79 -6.21 8.21 21.83
CA GLU A 79 -6.94 8.16 23.09
C GLU A 79 -5.97 8.05 24.27
N ASP A 80 -6.19 8.83 25.31
CA ASP A 80 -5.34 8.85 26.50
C ASP A 80 -5.22 7.48 27.18
N ASP A 81 -6.33 6.74 27.24
CA ASP A 81 -6.34 5.38 27.82
C ASP A 81 -5.43 4.44 27.03
N ARG A 82 -5.44 4.58 25.71
CA ARG A 82 -4.58 3.79 24.83
C ARG A 82 -3.10 4.14 25.04
N ILE A 83 -2.79 5.41 25.10
CA ILE A 83 -1.41 5.88 25.35
C ILE A 83 -0.93 5.38 26.71
N ARG A 84 -1.75 5.56 27.76
CA ARG A 84 -1.43 5.08 29.12
C ARG A 84 -1.20 3.57 29.17
N PHE A 85 -2.00 2.80 28.43
CA PHE A 85 -1.83 1.36 28.33
C PHE A 85 -0.45 1.01 27.70
N LEU A 86 -0.11 1.63 26.58
CA LEU A 86 1.15 1.38 25.89
C LEU A 86 2.36 1.80 26.72
N GLN A 87 2.28 2.93 27.42
CA GLN A 87 3.33 3.40 28.34
C GLN A 87 3.53 2.44 29.51
N LYS A 88 2.46 2.02 30.20
CA LYS A 88 2.55 1.02 31.27
C LYS A 88 3.17 -0.28 30.82
N LEU A 89 2.86 -0.72 29.59
CA LEU A 89 3.43 -1.92 29.02
C LEU A 89 4.93 -1.76 28.77
N ALA A 90 5.35 -0.60 28.28
CA ALA A 90 6.77 -0.29 28.07
C ALA A 90 7.52 -0.20 29.40
N ASP A 91 6.97 0.49 30.39
CA ASP A 91 7.55 0.62 31.74
C ASP A 91 7.75 -0.73 32.43
N ALA A 92 6.74 -1.63 32.29
CA ALA A 92 6.83 -2.99 32.84
C ALA A 92 7.93 -3.87 32.18
N ASN A 93 8.47 -3.42 31.07
CA ASN A 93 9.54 -4.11 30.31
C ASN A 93 10.82 -3.26 30.22
N ASP A 94 10.97 -2.23 31.02
CA ASP A 94 12.10 -1.27 31.02
C ASP A 94 12.43 -0.72 29.63
N ALA A 95 11.40 -0.57 28.78
CA ALA A 95 11.55 -0.14 27.40
C ALA A 95 11.30 1.36 27.25
N PRO A 96 12.24 2.14 26.71
CA PRO A 96 12.00 3.55 26.43
C PRO A 96 10.88 3.73 25.38
N VAL A 97 10.06 4.77 25.56
CA VAL A 97 8.95 5.12 24.67
C VAL A 97 9.32 6.32 23.81
N GLU A 98 9.08 6.19 22.53
CA GLU A 98 9.11 7.30 21.58
C GLU A 98 7.72 7.52 21.00
N MET A 99 7.21 8.76 21.17
CA MET A 99 5.99 9.18 20.50
C MET A 99 6.32 9.75 19.11
N LYS A 100 5.64 9.24 18.10
CA LYS A 100 5.82 9.72 16.71
C LYS A 100 4.49 10.24 16.16
N PRO A 101 4.22 11.53 16.37
CA PRO A 101 3.04 12.15 15.79
C PRO A 101 3.20 12.32 14.27
N MET A 102 2.15 11.98 13.53
CA MET A 102 2.03 12.17 12.10
C MET A 102 0.71 12.86 11.79
N TYR A 103 0.75 13.79 10.88
CA TYR A 103 -0.43 14.56 10.49
C TYR A 103 -0.56 14.59 8.97
N VAL A 104 -1.79 14.67 8.52
CA VAL A 104 -2.16 14.95 7.14
C VAL A 104 -3.38 15.87 7.16
N PRO A 105 -3.52 16.88 6.29
CA PRO A 105 -4.73 17.67 6.16
C PRO A 105 -5.97 16.81 5.85
N PHE A 106 -7.15 17.24 6.29
CA PHE A 106 -8.39 16.48 6.15
C PHE A 106 -8.72 16.14 4.68
N ARG A 107 -8.66 17.13 3.78
CA ARG A 107 -8.93 16.92 2.35
C ARG A 107 -7.94 15.94 1.72
N GLU A 108 -6.68 16.03 2.12
CA GLU A 108 -5.64 15.09 1.65
C GLU A 108 -5.87 13.68 2.23
N ALA A 109 -6.34 13.56 3.47
CA ALA A 109 -6.74 12.27 4.04
C ALA A 109 -7.87 11.63 3.23
N LEU A 110 -8.89 12.41 2.84
CA LEU A 110 -9.98 11.95 1.99
C LEU A 110 -9.48 11.52 0.61
N ARG A 111 -8.60 12.33 0.00
CA ARG A 111 -8.01 12.00 -1.31
C ARG A 111 -7.22 10.69 -1.25
N ARG A 112 -6.43 10.49 -0.22
CA ARG A 112 -5.66 9.25 -0.02
C ARG A 112 -6.56 8.06 0.28
N ASP A 113 -7.64 8.27 1.02
CA ASP A 113 -8.61 7.19 1.30
C ASP A 113 -9.34 6.76 0.04
N ALA A 114 -9.71 7.70 -0.84
CA ALA A 114 -10.38 7.42 -2.11
C ALA A 114 -9.46 6.80 -3.18
N HIS A 115 -8.16 6.61 -2.92
CA HIS A 115 -7.24 6.08 -3.91
C HIS A 115 -7.60 4.63 -4.28
N PRO A 116 -7.71 4.29 -5.58
CA PRO A 116 -8.20 2.99 -6.05
C PRO A 116 -7.34 1.80 -5.60
N ASP A 117 -6.06 2.00 -5.34
CA ASP A 117 -5.16 0.93 -4.88
C ASP A 117 -5.26 0.64 -3.38
N ARG A 118 -6.14 1.36 -2.68
CA ARG A 118 -6.36 1.13 -1.26
C ARG A 118 -7.28 -0.07 -1.05
N LEU A 119 -6.78 -1.09 -0.36
CA LEU A 119 -7.54 -2.32 -0.09
C LEU A 119 -8.74 -2.10 0.85
N HIS A 120 -8.62 -1.16 1.79
CA HIS A 120 -9.66 -0.85 2.77
C HIS A 120 -9.83 0.66 2.90
N HIS A 121 -11.02 1.13 2.53
CA HIS A 121 -11.39 2.52 2.69
C HIS A 121 -11.97 2.74 4.09
N VAL A 122 -11.51 3.79 4.76
CA VAL A 122 -12.03 4.21 6.06
C VAL A 122 -13.39 4.90 5.89
N GLY A 123 -13.53 5.63 4.81
CA GLY A 123 -14.72 6.39 4.45
C GLY A 123 -14.77 7.79 5.07
N GLU A 124 -15.32 8.75 4.31
CA GLU A 124 -15.37 10.16 4.69
C GLU A 124 -15.98 10.38 6.08
N LYS A 125 -17.09 9.71 6.38
CA LYS A 125 -17.78 9.87 7.67
C LYS A 125 -16.88 9.57 8.86
N ALA A 126 -16.13 8.48 8.80
CA ALA A 126 -15.23 8.07 9.88
C ALA A 126 -14.00 8.98 9.97
N ILE A 127 -13.45 9.39 8.83
CA ILE A 127 -12.33 10.34 8.79
C ILE A 127 -12.77 11.67 9.37
N ARG A 128 -13.92 12.21 8.97
CA ARG A 128 -14.48 13.48 9.47
C ARG A 128 -14.68 13.43 10.98
N ALA A 129 -15.34 12.40 11.50
CA ALA A 129 -15.56 12.23 12.93
C ALA A 129 -14.24 12.19 13.74
N PHE A 130 -13.20 11.58 13.16
CA PHE A 130 -11.88 11.58 13.78
C PHE A 130 -11.26 12.99 13.84
N TYR A 131 -11.35 13.78 12.75
CA TYR A 131 -10.83 15.15 12.74
C TYR A 131 -11.63 16.08 13.64
N GLU A 132 -12.95 15.96 13.68
CA GLU A 132 -13.81 16.71 14.60
C GLU A 132 -13.44 16.45 16.07
N LYS A 133 -13.09 15.20 16.40
CA LYS A 133 -12.71 14.82 17.77
C LYS A 133 -11.31 15.29 18.15
N HIS A 134 -10.32 15.16 17.25
CA HIS A 134 -8.91 15.32 17.62
C HIS A 134 -8.22 16.55 17.02
N TYR A 135 -8.81 17.16 15.98
CA TYR A 135 -8.22 18.26 15.20
C TYR A 135 -9.28 19.31 14.81
N ALA A 136 -10.27 19.58 15.68
CA ALA A 136 -11.41 20.44 15.37
C ALA A 136 -10.98 21.82 14.82
N ASP A 137 -10.03 22.48 15.47
CA ASP A 137 -9.57 23.82 15.04
C ASP A 137 -8.94 23.80 13.65
N ARG A 138 -8.09 22.79 13.39
CA ARG A 138 -7.44 22.62 12.07
C ARG A 138 -8.43 22.25 10.99
N LEU A 139 -9.43 21.42 11.32
CA LEU A 139 -10.50 21.08 10.40
C LEU A 139 -11.30 22.32 10.04
N GLN A 140 -11.68 23.13 11.02
CA GLN A 140 -12.44 24.35 10.79
C GLN A 140 -11.64 25.37 9.96
N GLU A 141 -10.37 25.55 10.25
CA GLU A 141 -9.46 26.38 9.47
C GLU A 141 -9.39 25.92 8.02
N GLU A 142 -9.19 24.61 7.79
CA GLU A 142 -9.10 24.03 6.45
C GLU A 142 -10.42 24.14 5.67
N LEU A 143 -11.57 23.92 6.34
CA LEU A 143 -12.88 24.03 5.70
C LEU A 143 -13.31 25.49 5.43
N SER A 144 -12.76 26.46 6.17
CA SER A 144 -12.99 27.89 5.92
C SER A 144 -12.23 28.40 4.68
N GLN A 145 -11.19 27.71 4.26
CA GLN A 145 -10.47 28.01 3.04
C GLN A 145 -11.21 27.42 1.83
N PRO A 146 -11.27 28.13 0.69
CA PRO A 146 -11.79 27.54 -0.54
C PRO A 146 -11.02 26.25 -0.83
N ASP A 147 -11.72 25.26 -1.43
CA ASP A 147 -11.01 24.08 -1.91
C ASP A 147 -9.80 24.53 -2.74
N PRO A 148 -8.60 24.03 -2.44
CA PRO A 148 -7.47 24.27 -3.31
C PRO A 148 -7.95 23.92 -4.70
N ALA A 149 -7.88 24.89 -5.62
CA ALA A 149 -8.19 24.61 -7.03
C ALA A 149 -7.49 23.29 -7.36
N PRO A 150 -8.19 22.33 -7.99
CA PRO A 150 -7.53 21.11 -8.41
C PRO A 150 -6.22 21.55 -9.04
N PRO A 151 -5.09 20.89 -8.73
CA PRO A 151 -3.82 21.29 -9.30
C PRO A 151 -4.10 21.54 -10.76
N VAL A 152 -3.78 22.74 -11.25
CA VAL A 152 -3.87 23.00 -12.68
C VAL A 152 -2.91 22.00 -13.27
N VAL A 153 -3.43 20.81 -13.58
CA VAL A 153 -2.74 19.86 -14.44
C VAL A 153 -2.70 20.65 -15.74
N VAL A 154 -1.56 21.30 -15.96
CA VAL A 154 -1.22 21.74 -17.29
C VAL A 154 -1.14 20.43 -18.05
N GLU A 155 -2.29 20.04 -18.64
CA GLU A 155 -2.39 18.89 -19.52
C GLU A 155 -1.64 19.20 -20.83
N THR A 156 -0.35 19.45 -20.72
CA THR A 156 0.57 19.22 -21.84
C THR A 156 1.01 17.76 -21.81
N ARG A 157 0.03 16.88 -21.63
CA ARG A 157 0.22 15.44 -21.70
C ARG A 157 0.65 15.00 -23.11
N MET A 158 0.26 15.75 -24.10
CA MET A 158 0.64 15.56 -25.50
C MET A 158 1.02 16.91 -26.11
N VAL A 159 2.21 16.99 -26.68
CA VAL A 159 2.69 18.13 -27.43
C VAL A 159 2.81 17.69 -28.89
N THR A 160 2.22 18.45 -29.79
CA THR A 160 2.44 18.24 -31.23
C THR A 160 3.59 19.16 -31.64
N THR A 161 4.66 18.56 -32.18
CA THR A 161 5.80 19.33 -32.70
C THR A 161 5.41 20.08 -33.98
N GLU A 162 6.24 21.03 -34.41
CA GLU A 162 6.02 21.75 -35.68
C GLU A 162 6.02 20.79 -36.89
N GLU A 163 6.62 19.63 -36.76
CA GLU A 163 6.67 18.57 -37.78
C GLU A 163 5.46 17.62 -37.70
N GLY A 164 4.51 17.87 -36.80
CA GLY A 164 3.28 17.09 -36.66
C GLY A 164 3.44 15.80 -35.85
N GLU A 165 4.58 15.57 -35.22
CA GLU A 165 4.75 14.44 -34.29
C GLU A 165 4.08 14.74 -32.95
N VAL A 166 3.37 13.73 -32.43
CA VAL A 166 2.74 13.78 -31.10
C VAL A 166 3.71 13.18 -30.09
N ILE A 167 4.23 14.01 -29.19
CA ILE A 167 5.06 13.57 -28.06
C ILE A 167 4.16 13.48 -26.84
N TRP A 168 4.13 12.32 -26.21
CA TRP A 168 3.41 12.08 -24.96
C TRP A 168 4.36 11.99 -23.78
N THR A 169 4.07 12.75 -22.72
CA THR A 169 4.77 12.65 -21.44
C THR A 169 3.84 12.00 -20.42
N PRO A 170 4.13 10.77 -19.96
CA PRO A 170 3.26 10.07 -19.03
C PRO A 170 3.21 10.75 -17.67
N THR A 171 2.00 10.93 -17.15
CA THR A 171 1.76 11.42 -15.80
C THR A 171 1.83 10.29 -14.78
N ALA A 172 1.86 10.62 -13.49
CA ALA A 172 1.78 9.61 -12.43
C ALA A 172 0.49 8.77 -12.51
N ASP A 173 -0.64 9.40 -12.88
CA ASP A 173 -1.92 8.71 -13.06
C ASP A 173 -1.89 7.79 -14.28
N ASP A 174 -1.20 8.17 -15.35
CA ASP A 174 -0.99 7.28 -16.50
C ASP A 174 -0.21 6.04 -16.10
N LEU A 175 0.88 6.20 -15.35
CA LEU A 175 1.71 5.09 -14.89
C LEU A 175 0.92 4.15 -13.96
N ALA A 176 0.10 4.69 -13.06
CA ALA A 176 -0.78 3.90 -12.20
C ALA A 176 -1.81 3.10 -13.03
N ASN A 177 -2.44 3.73 -14.03
CA ASN A 177 -3.37 3.06 -14.93
C ASN A 177 -2.67 1.98 -15.78
N ILE A 178 -1.45 2.23 -16.25
CA ILE A 178 -0.64 1.25 -16.98
C ILE A 178 -0.38 0.04 -16.09
N LYS A 179 0.11 0.23 -14.87
CA LYS A 179 0.34 -0.85 -13.91
C LYS A 179 -0.93 -1.68 -13.70
N ARG A 180 -2.05 -1.03 -13.40
CA ARG A 180 -3.34 -1.70 -13.17
C ARG A 180 -3.78 -2.53 -14.38
N MET A 181 -3.73 -1.96 -15.58
CA MET A 181 -4.19 -2.64 -16.80
C MET A 181 -3.23 -3.75 -17.24
N ALA A 182 -1.92 -3.54 -17.14
CA ALA A 182 -0.91 -4.55 -17.44
C ALA A 182 -1.01 -5.75 -16.49
N GLY A 183 -1.24 -5.51 -15.19
CA GLY A 183 -1.50 -6.56 -14.21
C GLY A 183 -2.75 -7.39 -14.52
N LEU A 184 -3.77 -6.77 -15.13
CA LEU A 184 -4.97 -7.43 -15.65
C LEU A 184 -4.77 -8.03 -17.06
N ARG A 185 -3.53 -8.08 -17.55
CA ARG A 185 -3.14 -8.67 -18.86
C ARG A 185 -3.73 -7.97 -20.09
N TYR A 186 -4.08 -6.68 -19.98
CA TYR A 186 -4.47 -5.90 -21.16
C TYR A 186 -3.28 -5.74 -22.13
N THR A 187 -3.57 -5.76 -23.43
CA THR A 187 -2.52 -5.55 -24.44
C THR A 187 -2.08 -4.08 -24.47
N PRO A 188 -0.83 -3.78 -24.90
CA PRO A 188 -0.36 -2.40 -25.06
C PRO A 188 -1.31 -1.52 -25.88
N THR A 189 -1.90 -2.07 -26.94
CA THR A 189 -2.87 -1.35 -27.77
C THR A 189 -4.12 -0.93 -26.99
N LYS A 190 -4.68 -1.84 -26.18
CA LYS A 190 -5.86 -1.53 -25.35
C LYS A 190 -5.53 -0.53 -24.25
N ILE A 191 -4.34 -0.61 -23.67
CA ILE A 191 -3.87 0.35 -22.67
C ILE A 191 -3.74 1.74 -23.29
N ALA A 192 -3.07 1.86 -24.44
CA ALA A 192 -2.93 3.13 -25.15
C ALA A 192 -4.28 3.76 -25.50
N GLN A 193 -5.23 2.94 -25.97
CA GLN A 193 -6.61 3.40 -26.27
C GLN A 193 -7.33 3.92 -25.00
N ALA A 194 -7.22 3.20 -23.89
CA ALA A 194 -7.85 3.61 -22.62
C ALA A 194 -7.24 4.90 -22.09
N LEU A 195 -5.95 5.11 -22.29
CA LEU A 195 -5.23 6.33 -21.93
C LEU A 195 -5.44 7.47 -22.95
N LYS A 196 -6.11 7.19 -24.07
CA LYS A 196 -6.28 8.12 -25.20
C LYS A 196 -4.94 8.63 -25.76
N VAL A 197 -3.94 7.76 -25.81
CA VAL A 197 -2.60 8.03 -26.33
C VAL A 197 -2.45 7.32 -27.69
N PRO A 198 -1.75 7.91 -28.66
CA PRO A 198 -1.43 7.22 -29.91
C PRO A 198 -0.70 5.89 -29.64
N VAL A 199 -1.15 4.81 -30.26
CA VAL A 199 -0.57 3.48 -30.05
C VAL A 199 0.92 3.44 -30.42
N SER A 200 1.32 4.18 -31.45
CA SER A 200 2.70 4.33 -31.87
C SER A 200 3.57 4.93 -30.77
N GLU A 201 3.08 5.99 -30.13
CA GLU A 201 3.78 6.69 -29.07
C GLU A 201 3.90 5.80 -27.82
N PHE A 202 2.83 5.13 -27.42
CA PHE A 202 2.87 4.18 -26.33
C PHE A 202 3.88 3.04 -26.58
N LYS A 203 3.89 2.49 -27.79
CA LYS A 203 4.86 1.45 -28.17
C LYS A 203 6.29 1.98 -28.22
N ARG A 204 6.50 3.25 -28.60
CA ARG A 204 7.81 3.88 -28.55
C ARG A 204 8.37 3.87 -27.13
N HIS A 205 7.56 4.25 -26.15
CA HIS A 205 7.96 4.18 -24.73
C HIS A 205 8.25 2.74 -24.28
N LEU A 206 7.49 1.75 -24.75
CA LEU A 206 7.74 0.34 -24.42
C LEU A 206 9.00 -0.24 -25.05
N ALA A 207 9.52 0.39 -26.11
CA ALA A 207 10.77 -0.04 -26.76
C ALA A 207 12.03 0.44 -26.00
N HIS A 208 11.89 1.32 -25.02
CA HIS A 208 12.99 1.85 -24.21
C HIS A 208 12.88 1.34 -22.77
N GLU A 209 13.80 0.47 -22.36
CA GLU A 209 13.80 -0.19 -21.05
C GLU A 209 13.91 0.77 -19.86
N GLU A 210 14.51 1.95 -20.05
CA GLU A 210 14.61 3.01 -19.04
C GLU A 210 13.34 3.88 -18.94
N SER A 211 12.39 3.71 -19.87
CA SER A 211 11.14 4.45 -19.85
C SER A 211 10.29 4.08 -18.64
N LEU A 212 9.74 5.09 -17.96
CA LEU A 212 8.79 4.87 -16.84
C LEU A 212 7.57 4.04 -17.28
N VAL A 213 7.15 4.14 -18.54
CA VAL A 213 6.07 3.32 -19.12
C VAL A 213 6.47 1.85 -19.23
N PHE A 214 7.69 1.58 -19.71
CA PHE A 214 8.22 0.23 -19.78
C PHE A 214 8.33 -0.40 -18.39
N LEU A 215 8.92 0.33 -17.44
CA LEU A 215 9.08 -0.14 -16.07
C LEU A 215 7.74 -0.43 -15.42
N ALA A 216 6.78 0.50 -15.52
CA ALA A 216 5.43 0.32 -14.96
C ALA A 216 4.68 -0.87 -15.60
N TYR A 217 4.79 -1.05 -16.90
CA TYR A 217 4.16 -2.14 -17.64
C TYR A 217 4.75 -3.51 -17.28
N ASN A 218 6.08 -3.62 -17.28
CA ASN A 218 6.77 -4.90 -17.01
C ASN A 218 6.68 -5.31 -15.54
N GLU A 219 6.85 -4.38 -14.60
CA GLU A 219 6.69 -4.66 -13.17
C GLU A 219 5.33 -5.30 -12.89
N ALA A 220 4.25 -4.70 -13.40
CA ALA A 220 2.90 -5.22 -13.20
C ALA A 220 2.65 -6.57 -13.90
N LYS A 221 3.28 -6.81 -15.05
CA LYS A 221 3.22 -8.12 -15.71
C LYS A 221 3.91 -9.21 -14.90
N ILE A 222 5.10 -8.90 -14.38
CA ILE A 222 5.87 -9.83 -13.53
C ILE A 222 5.10 -10.15 -12.25
N GLU A 223 4.55 -9.14 -11.58
CA GLU A 223 3.73 -9.33 -10.37
C GLU A 223 2.50 -10.20 -10.65
N SER A 224 1.80 -9.94 -11.76
CA SER A 224 0.65 -10.75 -12.19
C SER A 224 1.04 -12.20 -12.49
N GLU A 225 2.20 -12.41 -13.11
CA GLU A 225 2.71 -13.76 -13.40
C GLU A 225 3.10 -14.50 -12.13
N ILE A 226 3.77 -13.83 -11.19
CA ILE A 226 4.10 -14.39 -9.88
C ILE A 226 2.82 -14.81 -9.13
N GLY A 227 1.82 -13.94 -9.09
CA GLY A 227 0.53 -14.23 -8.45
C GLY A 227 -0.18 -15.42 -9.09
N TYR A 228 -0.16 -15.52 -10.42
CA TYR A 228 -0.72 -16.64 -11.16
C TYR A 228 0.04 -17.95 -10.86
N ARG A 229 1.37 -17.95 -10.89
CA ARG A 229 2.19 -19.12 -10.56
C ARG A 229 1.99 -19.59 -9.14
N GLN A 230 1.91 -18.66 -8.17
CA GLN A 230 1.63 -18.98 -6.77
C GLN A 230 0.23 -19.61 -6.58
N SER A 231 -0.80 -19.08 -7.26
CA SER A 231 -2.15 -19.64 -7.18
C SER A 231 -2.23 -21.03 -7.81
N THR A 232 -1.56 -21.22 -8.94
CA THR A 232 -1.45 -22.53 -9.61
C THR A 232 -0.72 -23.56 -8.74
N GLN A 233 0.36 -23.15 -8.07
CA GLN A 233 1.09 -24.03 -7.15
C GLN A 233 0.21 -24.46 -5.96
N ARG A 234 -0.60 -23.54 -5.41
CA ARG A 234 -1.54 -23.87 -4.32
C ARG A 234 -2.60 -24.86 -4.80
N ALA A 235 -3.16 -24.66 -5.98
CA ALA A 235 -4.13 -25.55 -6.58
C ALA A 235 -3.54 -26.95 -6.86
N ALA A 236 -2.31 -27.03 -7.36
CA ALA A 236 -1.61 -28.30 -7.57
C ALA A 236 -1.35 -29.03 -6.25
N ASN A 237 -0.95 -28.32 -5.20
CA ASN A 237 -0.76 -28.89 -3.86
C ASN A 237 -2.10 -29.38 -3.25
N ALA A 238 -3.24 -28.81 -3.68
CA ALA A 238 -4.58 -29.28 -3.32
C ALA A 238 -5.07 -30.47 -4.18
N GLY A 239 -4.27 -30.93 -5.15
CA GLY A 239 -4.57 -32.08 -6.02
C GLY A 239 -5.37 -31.72 -7.28
N GLU A 240 -5.48 -30.44 -7.64
CA GLU A 240 -6.16 -29.99 -8.85
C GLU A 240 -5.38 -30.40 -10.12
N GLU A 241 -5.96 -31.31 -10.90
CA GLU A 241 -5.29 -31.92 -12.08
C GLU A 241 -4.84 -30.88 -13.14
N TRP A 242 -5.65 -29.84 -13.37
CA TRP A 242 -5.31 -28.77 -14.32
C TRP A 242 -4.05 -28.01 -13.88
N ALA A 243 -3.88 -27.79 -12.58
CA ALA A 243 -2.74 -27.05 -12.04
C ALA A 243 -1.45 -27.89 -12.08
N ILE A 244 -1.56 -29.18 -11.83
CA ILE A 244 -0.43 -30.13 -11.96
C ILE A 244 0.06 -30.14 -13.42
N LYS A 245 -0.82 -30.28 -14.40
CA LYS A 245 -0.49 -30.23 -15.81
C LYS A 245 0.16 -28.90 -16.23
N GLN A 246 -0.30 -27.79 -15.62
CA GLN A 246 0.27 -26.47 -15.91
C GLN A 246 1.70 -26.34 -15.38
N ILE A 247 1.98 -26.85 -14.19
CA ILE A 247 3.34 -26.86 -13.61
C ILE A 247 4.28 -27.71 -14.47
N GLU A 248 3.86 -28.90 -14.85
CA GLU A 248 4.65 -29.77 -15.74
C GLU A 248 4.94 -29.12 -17.11
N ALA A 249 4.01 -28.28 -17.59
CA ALA A 249 4.22 -27.51 -18.82
C ALA A 249 5.32 -26.45 -18.63
N TRP A 250 5.29 -25.71 -17.52
CA TRP A 250 6.32 -24.71 -17.19
C TRP A 250 7.71 -25.35 -17.00
N GLU A 251 7.79 -26.49 -16.31
CA GLU A 251 9.06 -27.21 -16.14
C GLU A 251 9.65 -27.67 -17.47
N ARG A 252 8.80 -28.07 -18.41
CA ARG A 252 9.23 -28.43 -19.75
C ARG A 252 9.75 -27.25 -20.56
N GLU A 253 9.10 -26.07 -20.43
CA GLU A 253 9.55 -24.81 -21.03
C GLU A 253 10.90 -24.39 -20.46
N GLN A 254 11.03 -24.37 -19.16
CA GLN A 254 12.26 -24.00 -18.47
C GLN A 254 13.44 -24.90 -18.90
N LYS A 255 13.24 -26.22 -18.95
CA LYS A 255 14.26 -27.14 -19.40
C LYS A 255 14.68 -26.90 -20.85
N LYS A 256 13.78 -26.42 -21.72
CA LYS A 256 14.13 -26.05 -23.11
C LYS A 256 15.01 -24.80 -23.13
N GLU A 257 14.64 -23.78 -22.36
CA GLU A 257 15.43 -22.53 -22.23
C GLU A 257 16.84 -22.79 -21.66
N GLU A 258 16.95 -23.62 -20.62
CA GLU A 258 18.23 -23.97 -19.99
C GLU A 258 19.13 -24.81 -20.91
N ASN A 259 18.55 -25.60 -21.83
CA ASN A 259 19.30 -26.44 -22.76
C ASN A 259 19.57 -25.77 -24.11
N GLY A 260 19.18 -24.52 -24.32
CA GLY A 260 19.53 -23.72 -25.50
C GLY A 260 18.80 -24.13 -26.78
N PHE A 261 17.56 -24.63 -26.68
CA PHE A 261 16.68 -24.92 -27.82
C PHE A 261 15.43 -24.04 -27.80
#